data_de18b43421472369ea1164ae082db95f
#
_entry.id   de18b43421472369ea1164ae082db95f
#
_cell.length_a   1.000
_cell.length_b   1.000
_cell.length_c   1.000
_cell.angle_alpha   90.00
_cell.angle_beta   90.00
_cell.angle_gamma   90.00
#
_symmetry.space_group_name_H-M   'P 1'
#
loop_
_entity.id
_entity.type
_entity.pdbx_description
1 polymer ?
#
loop_
_entity_poly.entity_id
_entity_poly.type
_entity_poly.pdbx_seq_one_letter_code
_entity_poly.pdbx_strand_id
1 'polypeptide(L)'
;NGIRHAMDPEAGREVRMAGCNNLYLSFDGVTARTNPKNHWEIPHALDTCRKTGTTVVFVPTVIKSINDHELGGIIRYAQKNLDVVHAVNFQPVSLTGRMGKSEREKYRITVPDCVQRIEEQTDGQVTVDDWFPVPSCMPLTNVIEAFSSKPKYELSIHFACGAGTYI
;
A
#
# COMPACT_ATOMS: atom_id res chain seq x y z
N ASN A 1 -11.01 2.23 -5.84
CA ASN A 1 -10.31 2.97 -6.92
C ASN A 1 -10.45 4.50 -6.81
N GLY A 2 -11.00 5.15 -5.89
CA GLY A 2 -10.97 6.59 -5.65
C GLY A 2 -11.79 7.49 -6.60
N ILE A 3 -12.38 6.97 -7.68
CA ILE A 3 -13.11 7.76 -8.68
C ILE A 3 -14.17 8.66 -8.01
N ARG A 4 -14.98 8.11 -7.13
CA ARG A 4 -16.04 8.87 -6.48
C ARG A 4 -15.47 9.97 -5.59
N HIS A 5 -14.38 9.72 -4.87
CA HIS A 5 -13.69 10.75 -4.08
C HIS A 5 -13.08 11.85 -4.94
N ALA A 6 -12.62 11.51 -6.15
CA ALA A 6 -12.06 12.48 -7.08
C ALA A 6 -13.13 13.38 -7.72
N MET A 7 -14.29 12.82 -8.03
CA MET A 7 -15.35 13.50 -8.78
C MET A 7 -16.36 14.21 -7.88
N ASP A 8 -16.54 13.73 -6.66
CA ASP A 8 -17.58 14.19 -5.72
C ASP A 8 -17.00 14.31 -4.30
N PRO A 9 -16.48 15.49 -3.94
CA PRO A 9 -15.95 15.72 -2.60
C PRO A 9 -17.00 15.55 -1.47
N GLU A 10 -18.28 15.78 -1.75
CA GLU A 10 -19.33 15.59 -0.74
C GLU A 10 -19.53 14.10 -0.43
N ALA A 11 -19.45 13.23 -1.43
CA ALA A 11 -19.44 11.78 -1.19
C ALA A 11 -18.25 11.34 -0.31
N GLY A 12 -17.08 11.97 -0.48
CA GLY A 12 -15.93 11.75 0.40
C GLY A 12 -16.25 12.14 1.86
N ARG A 13 -16.93 13.25 2.07
CA ARG A 13 -17.39 13.71 3.37
C ARG A 13 -18.41 12.76 4.00
N GLU A 14 -19.41 12.33 3.23
CA GLU A 14 -20.41 11.37 3.70
C GLU A 14 -19.77 10.07 4.18
N VAL A 15 -18.81 9.53 3.41
CA VAL A 15 -18.03 8.32 3.76
C VAL A 15 -17.25 8.53 5.05
N ARG A 16 -16.64 9.70 5.22
CA ARG A 16 -15.92 10.06 6.45
C ARG A 16 -16.86 10.14 7.65
N MET A 17 -18.02 10.79 7.49
CA MET A 17 -19.04 10.90 8.54
C MET A 17 -19.68 9.56 8.90
N ALA A 18 -19.74 8.62 7.97
CA ALA A 18 -20.16 7.24 8.23
C ALA A 18 -19.13 6.40 9.02
N GLY A 19 -17.97 7.01 9.37
CA GLY A 19 -16.95 6.38 10.21
C GLY A 19 -15.74 5.81 9.44
N CYS A 20 -15.64 6.01 8.13
CA CYS A 20 -14.48 5.60 7.36
C CYS A 20 -13.30 6.55 7.63
N ASN A 21 -12.27 6.07 8.31
CA ASN A 21 -11.09 6.85 8.65
C ASN A 21 -9.93 6.67 7.66
N ASN A 22 -9.93 5.57 6.91
CA ASN A 22 -8.81 5.20 6.06
C ASN A 22 -9.32 4.65 4.72
N LEU A 23 -8.77 5.15 3.62
CA LEU A 23 -9.10 4.74 2.27
C LEU A 23 -7.96 3.91 1.68
N TYR A 24 -8.25 2.65 1.34
CA TYR A 24 -7.34 1.82 0.54
C TYR A 24 -7.52 2.17 -0.93
N LEU A 25 -6.49 2.77 -1.52
CA LEU A 25 -6.52 3.35 -2.85
C LEU A 25 -5.58 2.60 -3.79
N SER A 26 -6.11 2.02 -4.86
CA SER A 26 -5.31 1.39 -5.90
C SER A 26 -4.37 2.42 -6.55
N PHE A 27 -3.08 2.12 -6.58
CA PHE A 27 -2.04 2.99 -7.13
C PHE A 27 -0.90 2.15 -7.71
N ASP A 28 -1.11 1.60 -8.90
CA ASP A 28 -0.22 0.59 -9.49
C ASP A 28 1.07 1.17 -10.11
N GLY A 29 1.23 2.49 -10.12
CA GLY A 29 2.42 3.16 -10.60
C GLY A 29 2.28 4.68 -10.67
N VAL A 30 3.39 5.36 -10.91
CA VAL A 30 3.46 6.83 -10.98
C VAL A 30 3.28 7.39 -12.39
N THR A 31 3.12 6.52 -13.38
CA THR A 31 2.90 6.93 -14.77
C THR A 31 1.52 6.49 -15.27
N ALA A 32 1.00 7.18 -16.29
CA ALA A 32 -0.25 6.78 -16.93
C ALA A 32 -0.16 5.38 -17.59
N ARG A 33 1.03 4.89 -17.88
CA ARG A 33 1.26 3.57 -18.47
C ARG A 33 1.04 2.46 -17.44
N THR A 34 1.55 2.62 -16.25
CA THR A 34 1.51 1.63 -15.16
C THR A 34 0.27 1.77 -14.28
N ASN A 35 -0.34 2.96 -14.30
CA ASN A 35 -1.56 3.27 -13.57
C ASN A 35 -2.65 3.85 -14.48
N PRO A 36 -3.07 3.17 -15.57
CA PRO A 36 -3.93 3.75 -16.60
C PRO A 36 -5.35 4.06 -16.11
N LYS A 37 -5.80 3.39 -15.05
CA LYS A 37 -7.16 3.57 -14.51
C LYS A 37 -7.28 4.78 -13.59
N ASN A 38 -6.28 5.04 -12.78
CA ASN A 38 -6.39 5.95 -11.63
C ASN A 38 -5.41 7.13 -11.69
N HIS A 39 -4.57 7.21 -12.71
CA HIS A 39 -3.49 8.19 -12.77
C HIS A 39 -3.99 9.64 -12.63
N TRP A 40 -5.05 10.01 -13.32
CA TRP A 40 -5.61 11.36 -13.28
C TRP A 40 -6.46 11.62 -12.04
N GLU A 41 -7.05 10.58 -11.44
CA GLU A 41 -7.96 10.68 -10.30
C GLU A 41 -7.22 10.89 -8.98
N ILE A 42 -6.02 10.34 -8.88
CA ILE A 42 -5.26 10.29 -7.62
C ILE A 42 -5.08 11.66 -6.97
N PRO A 43 -4.61 12.71 -7.66
CA PRO A 43 -4.44 14.02 -7.04
C PRO A 43 -5.74 14.58 -6.48
N HIS A 44 -6.85 14.41 -7.20
CA HIS A 44 -8.17 14.88 -6.78
C HIS A 44 -8.73 14.08 -5.61
N ALA A 45 -8.54 12.74 -5.63
CA ALA A 45 -8.93 11.89 -4.50
C ALA A 45 -8.15 12.23 -3.23
N LEU A 46 -6.84 12.46 -3.34
CA LEU A 46 -6.01 12.90 -2.21
C LEU A 46 -6.45 14.27 -1.67
N ASP A 47 -6.78 15.21 -2.55
CA ASP A 47 -7.29 16.53 -2.14
C ASP A 47 -8.59 16.41 -1.35
N THR A 48 -9.52 15.57 -1.79
CA THR A 48 -10.75 15.27 -1.06
C THR A 48 -10.45 14.61 0.29
N CYS A 49 -9.52 13.65 0.34
CA CYS A 49 -9.12 13.01 1.59
C CYS A 49 -8.52 14.01 2.58
N ARG A 50 -7.68 14.95 2.12
CA ARG A 50 -7.16 16.06 2.95
C ARG A 50 -8.28 16.90 3.55
N LYS A 51 -9.23 17.33 2.73
CA LYS A 51 -10.36 18.17 3.17
C LYS A 51 -11.29 17.46 4.15
N THR A 52 -11.40 16.14 4.06
CA THR A 52 -12.29 15.35 4.91
C THR A 52 -11.60 14.75 6.14
N GLY A 53 -10.27 14.83 6.24
CA GLY A 53 -9.49 14.18 7.29
C GLY A 53 -9.47 12.65 7.18
N THR A 54 -9.61 12.12 5.95
CA THR A 54 -9.49 10.70 5.65
C THR A 54 -8.04 10.39 5.29
N THR A 55 -7.43 9.39 5.92
CA THR A 55 -6.09 8.94 5.56
C THR A 55 -6.12 7.96 4.40
N VAL A 56 -5.00 7.80 3.71
CA VAL A 56 -4.90 6.94 2.53
C VAL A 56 -3.78 5.92 2.72
N VAL A 57 -4.05 4.69 2.30
CA VAL A 57 -3.04 3.66 2.05
C VAL A 57 -3.03 3.37 0.55
N PHE A 58 -1.90 3.54 -0.11
CA PHE A 58 -1.74 3.07 -1.48
C PHE A 58 -1.61 1.54 -1.51
N VAL A 59 -2.29 0.92 -2.44
CA VAL A 59 -2.31 -0.55 -2.60
C VAL A 59 -1.93 -0.91 -4.04
N PRO A 60 -0.65 -0.83 -4.39
CA PRO A 60 -0.19 -1.26 -5.71
C PRO A 60 -0.19 -2.78 -5.83
N THR A 61 -0.77 -3.30 -6.91
CA THR A 61 -0.58 -4.67 -7.34
C THR A 61 0.72 -4.74 -8.15
N VAL A 62 1.74 -5.42 -7.62
CA VAL A 62 3.05 -5.51 -8.26
C VAL A 62 3.09 -6.69 -9.22
N ILE A 63 3.45 -6.40 -10.47
CA ILE A 63 3.55 -7.40 -11.55
C ILE A 63 4.93 -7.27 -12.19
N LYS A 64 5.69 -8.37 -12.19
CA LYS A 64 7.02 -8.41 -12.81
C LYS A 64 6.97 -7.94 -14.27
N SER A 65 7.92 -7.12 -14.67
CA SER A 65 8.06 -6.54 -16.00
C SER A 65 6.94 -5.59 -16.45
N ILE A 66 5.97 -5.30 -15.59
CA ILE A 66 4.89 -4.34 -15.85
C ILE A 66 5.12 -3.05 -15.06
N ASN A 67 5.18 -3.13 -13.74
CA ASN A 67 5.33 -1.98 -12.84
C ASN A 67 6.35 -2.18 -11.71
N ASP A 68 7.04 -3.31 -11.68
CA ASP A 68 8.07 -3.62 -10.68
C ASP A 68 9.29 -2.66 -10.72
N HIS A 69 9.39 -1.84 -11.75
CA HIS A 69 10.40 -0.79 -11.89
C HIS A 69 9.97 0.57 -11.32
N GLU A 70 8.76 0.68 -10.79
CA GLU A 70 8.22 1.95 -10.24
C GLU A 70 8.01 1.94 -8.72
N LEU A 71 8.46 0.90 -8.00
CA LEU A 71 8.22 0.78 -6.56
C LEU A 71 8.83 1.93 -5.76
N GLY A 72 10.07 2.29 -6.04
CA GLY A 72 10.69 3.47 -5.46
C GLY A 72 10.01 4.79 -5.85
N GLY A 73 9.47 4.86 -7.06
CA GLY A 73 8.65 5.99 -7.50
C GLY A 73 7.36 6.14 -6.70
N ILE A 74 6.69 5.03 -6.41
CA ILE A 74 5.48 4.99 -5.58
C ILE A 74 5.81 5.44 -4.15
N ILE A 75 6.91 4.98 -3.58
CA ILE A 75 7.37 5.41 -2.24
C ILE A 75 7.62 6.92 -2.22
N ARG A 76 8.38 7.44 -3.18
CA ARG A 76 8.64 8.89 -3.27
C ARG A 76 7.38 9.71 -3.48
N TYR A 77 6.39 9.19 -4.20
CA TYR A 77 5.10 9.84 -4.35
C TYR A 77 4.31 9.85 -3.03
N ALA A 78 4.32 8.75 -2.28
CA ALA A 78 3.73 8.68 -0.95
C ALA A 78 4.40 9.66 0.02
N GLN A 79 5.74 9.72 0.05
CA GLN A 79 6.51 10.66 0.87
C GLN A 79 6.17 12.14 0.58
N LYS A 80 5.92 12.49 -0.68
CA LYS A 80 5.48 13.85 -1.05
C LYS A 80 4.06 14.19 -0.58
N ASN A 81 3.30 13.20 -0.13
CA ASN A 81 1.90 13.32 0.30
C ASN A 81 1.70 12.75 1.71
N LEU A 82 2.71 12.79 2.58
CA LEU A 82 2.67 12.24 3.96
C LEU A 82 1.56 12.84 4.83
N ASP A 83 1.11 14.02 4.48
CA ASP A 83 0.00 14.69 5.14
C ASP A 83 -1.34 13.91 5.01
N VAL A 84 -1.44 13.03 4.02
CA VAL A 84 -2.65 12.24 3.74
C VAL A 84 -2.35 10.77 3.47
N VAL A 85 -1.19 10.43 2.89
CA VAL A 85 -0.79 9.04 2.60
C VAL A 85 0.08 8.52 3.74
N HIS A 86 -0.44 7.56 4.49
CA HIS A 86 0.23 7.03 5.69
C HIS A 86 0.94 5.71 5.48
N ALA A 87 0.65 5.01 4.39
CA ALA A 87 1.30 3.74 4.07
C ALA A 87 1.21 3.39 2.58
N VAL A 88 2.13 2.51 2.17
CA VAL A 88 2.06 1.82 0.88
C VAL A 88 2.07 0.31 1.17
N ASN A 89 1.05 -0.39 0.69
CA ASN A 89 0.91 -1.84 0.82
C ASN A 89 1.16 -2.50 -0.53
N PHE A 90 2.41 -2.83 -0.83
CA PHE A 90 2.77 -3.55 -2.05
C PHE A 90 2.23 -4.97 -2.03
N GLN A 91 1.44 -5.33 -3.03
CA GLN A 91 0.82 -6.64 -3.16
C GLN A 91 1.38 -7.36 -4.40
N PRO A 92 2.32 -8.31 -4.25
CA PRO A 92 2.71 -9.18 -5.34
C PRO A 92 1.50 -9.84 -5.97
N VAL A 93 1.42 -9.82 -7.29
CA VAL A 93 0.26 -10.32 -8.02
C VAL A 93 -0.01 -11.80 -7.70
N SER A 94 -1.26 -12.12 -7.41
CA SER A 94 -1.73 -13.50 -7.25
C SER A 94 -2.09 -14.08 -8.61
N LEU A 95 -1.26 -14.99 -9.10
CA LEU A 95 -1.40 -15.62 -10.42
C LEU A 95 -2.30 -16.86 -10.32
N THR A 96 -3.60 -16.61 -10.11
CA THR A 96 -4.64 -17.65 -9.97
C THR A 96 -5.57 -17.72 -11.19
N GLY A 97 -6.38 -18.76 -11.26
CA GLY A 97 -7.35 -18.94 -12.33
C GLY A 97 -6.76 -19.54 -13.61
N ARG A 98 -7.25 -19.11 -14.76
CA ARG A 98 -6.96 -19.70 -16.09
C ARG A 98 -5.65 -19.17 -16.73
N MET A 99 -4.71 -18.71 -15.95
CA MET A 99 -3.43 -18.22 -16.46
C MET A 99 -2.49 -19.39 -16.82
N GLY A 100 -1.92 -19.37 -18.02
CA GLY A 100 -0.97 -20.37 -18.49
C GLY A 100 0.33 -20.39 -17.66
N LYS A 101 1.04 -21.54 -17.64
CA LYS A 101 2.28 -21.69 -16.88
C LYS A 101 3.33 -20.66 -17.30
N SER A 102 3.51 -20.47 -18.60
CA SER A 102 4.48 -19.50 -19.15
C SER A 102 4.18 -18.05 -18.74
N GLU A 103 2.92 -17.67 -18.68
CA GLU A 103 2.50 -16.34 -18.21
C GLU A 103 2.78 -16.17 -16.72
N ARG A 104 2.49 -17.21 -15.92
CA ARG A 104 2.80 -17.18 -14.48
C ARG A 104 4.30 -17.03 -14.23
N GLU A 105 5.12 -17.75 -14.94
CA GLU A 105 6.60 -17.63 -14.83
C GLU A 105 7.08 -16.23 -15.24
N LYS A 106 6.49 -15.66 -16.29
CA LYS A 106 6.84 -14.34 -16.80
C LYS A 106 6.51 -13.21 -15.82
N TYR A 107 5.33 -13.27 -15.21
CA TYR A 107 4.77 -12.15 -14.41
C TYR A 107 4.89 -12.34 -12.91
N ARG A 108 5.35 -13.50 -12.47
CA ARG A 108 5.51 -13.80 -11.04
C ARG A 108 6.57 -12.91 -10.40
N ILE A 109 6.18 -12.31 -9.28
CA ILE A 109 7.06 -11.60 -8.37
C ILE A 109 6.75 -12.04 -6.94
N THR A 110 7.74 -12.06 -6.06
CA THR A 110 7.60 -12.45 -4.66
C THR A 110 7.82 -11.26 -3.74
N VAL A 111 7.48 -11.40 -2.45
CA VAL A 111 7.77 -10.36 -1.44
C VAL A 111 9.27 -10.04 -1.38
N PRO A 112 10.19 -11.04 -1.32
CA PRO A 112 11.63 -10.76 -1.38
C PRO A 112 12.06 -10.01 -2.65
N ASP A 113 11.51 -10.36 -3.81
CA ASP A 113 11.80 -9.64 -5.05
C ASP A 113 11.38 -8.15 -4.96
N CYS A 114 10.22 -7.87 -4.36
CA CYS A 114 9.76 -6.50 -4.14
C CYS A 114 10.70 -5.75 -3.20
N VAL A 115 11.14 -6.37 -2.12
CA VAL A 115 12.08 -5.77 -1.15
C VAL A 115 13.39 -5.39 -1.83
N GLN A 116 13.98 -6.30 -2.62
CA GLN A 116 15.19 -6.00 -3.39
C GLN A 116 14.99 -4.86 -4.39
N ARG A 117 13.86 -4.85 -5.12
CA ARG A 117 13.52 -3.76 -6.04
C ARG A 117 13.38 -2.42 -5.34
N ILE A 118 12.82 -2.42 -4.14
CA ILE A 118 12.69 -1.19 -3.34
C ILE A 118 14.07 -0.70 -2.94
N GLU A 119 14.96 -1.54 -2.44
CA GLU A 119 16.34 -1.17 -2.11
C GLU A 119 17.07 -0.57 -3.32
N GLU A 120 17.05 -1.26 -4.47
CA GLU A 120 17.66 -0.79 -5.73
C GLU A 120 17.10 0.57 -6.17
N GLN A 121 15.79 0.79 -6.06
CA GLN A 121 15.10 1.98 -6.57
C GLN A 121 15.05 3.14 -5.57
N THR A 122 15.44 2.91 -4.33
CA THR A 122 15.57 3.94 -3.29
C THR A 122 17.02 4.29 -2.99
N ASP A 123 17.96 3.79 -3.83
CA ASP A 123 19.39 4.00 -3.64
C ASP A 123 19.88 3.60 -2.24
N GLY A 124 19.31 2.51 -1.71
CA GLY A 124 19.63 1.97 -0.39
C GLY A 124 19.06 2.77 0.79
N GLN A 125 18.11 3.68 0.56
CA GLN A 125 17.41 4.36 1.67
C GLN A 125 16.52 3.39 2.46
N VAL A 126 16.04 2.34 1.81
CA VAL A 126 15.31 1.23 2.43
C VAL A 126 16.03 -0.04 2.03
N THR A 127 16.74 -0.64 2.97
CA THR A 127 17.53 -1.86 2.72
C THR A 127 16.74 -3.12 3.00
N VAL A 128 17.24 -4.27 2.57
CA VAL A 128 16.61 -5.57 2.87
C VAL A 128 16.58 -5.86 4.37
N ASP A 129 17.51 -5.31 5.14
CA ASP A 129 17.63 -5.52 6.59
C ASP A 129 16.64 -4.67 7.41
N ASP A 130 15.99 -3.67 6.79
CA ASP A 130 15.01 -2.81 7.46
C ASP A 130 13.64 -3.47 7.62
N TRP A 131 13.43 -4.63 7.00
CA TRP A 131 12.14 -5.30 6.97
C TRP A 131 11.99 -6.33 8.08
N PHE A 132 10.84 -6.33 8.71
CA PHE A 132 10.47 -7.32 9.72
C PHE A 132 9.09 -7.91 9.44
N PRO A 133 8.85 -9.17 9.83
CA PRO A 133 7.53 -9.80 9.65
C PRO A 133 6.44 -9.01 10.37
N VAL A 134 5.28 -8.86 9.73
CA VAL A 134 4.13 -8.12 10.32
C VAL A 134 3.77 -8.60 11.74
N PRO A 135 3.79 -9.89 12.08
CA PRO A 135 3.55 -10.35 13.46
C PRO A 135 4.52 -9.82 14.52
N SER A 136 5.66 -9.27 14.12
CA SER A 136 6.62 -8.65 15.06
C SER A 136 6.04 -7.47 15.84
N CYS A 137 4.90 -6.90 15.39
CA CYS A 137 4.18 -5.84 16.10
C CYS A 137 3.37 -6.38 17.31
N MET A 138 3.12 -7.68 17.40
CA MET A 138 2.29 -8.27 18.47
C MET A 138 2.78 -8.00 19.89
N PRO A 139 4.09 -8.07 20.21
CA PRO A 139 4.57 -7.74 21.55
C PRO A 139 4.19 -6.33 22.01
N LEU A 140 4.20 -5.35 21.08
CA LEU A 140 3.78 -3.98 21.38
C LEU A 140 2.27 -3.92 21.69
N THR A 141 1.45 -4.62 20.92
CA THR A 141 0.01 -4.73 21.17
C THR A 141 -0.24 -5.34 22.56
N ASN A 142 0.44 -6.43 22.91
CA ASN A 142 0.31 -7.09 24.21
C ASN A 142 0.69 -6.16 25.38
N VAL A 143 1.74 -5.34 25.21
CA VAL A 143 2.11 -4.32 26.20
C VAL A 143 0.99 -3.29 26.37
N ILE A 144 0.44 -2.77 25.28
CA ILE A 144 -0.66 -1.79 25.32
C ILE A 144 -1.91 -2.40 25.98
N GLU A 145 -2.21 -3.67 25.70
CA GLU A 145 -3.32 -4.39 26.32
C GLU A 145 -3.12 -4.56 27.83
N ALA A 146 -1.92 -4.92 28.26
CA ALA A 146 -1.57 -5.06 29.67
C ALA A 146 -1.78 -3.75 30.44
N PHE A 147 -1.42 -2.59 29.88
CA PHE A 147 -1.62 -1.29 30.51
C PHE A 147 -3.06 -0.77 30.41
N SER A 148 -3.74 -1.02 29.31
CA SER A 148 -5.10 -0.51 29.07
C SER A 148 -6.19 -1.40 29.64
N SER A 149 -5.88 -2.63 30.02
CA SER A 149 -6.84 -3.68 30.40
C SER A 149 -7.97 -3.89 29.39
N LYS A 150 -7.71 -3.60 28.13
CA LYS A 150 -8.68 -3.71 27.03
C LYS A 150 -8.08 -4.47 25.86
N PRO A 151 -8.76 -5.50 25.34
CA PRO A 151 -8.32 -6.17 24.11
C PRO A 151 -8.21 -5.16 22.98
N LYS A 152 -7.14 -5.26 22.20
CA LYS A 152 -6.88 -4.38 21.06
C LYS A 152 -6.99 -5.13 19.75
N TYR A 153 -5.95 -5.87 19.41
CA TYR A 153 -5.83 -6.38 18.07
C TYR A 153 -4.91 -7.61 18.02
N GLU A 154 -5.37 -8.68 17.43
CA GLU A 154 -4.56 -9.86 17.12
C GLU A 154 -4.24 -9.93 15.63
N LEU A 155 -2.96 -9.99 15.30
CA LEU A 155 -2.47 -10.25 13.94
C LEU A 155 -2.32 -11.76 13.73
N SER A 156 -3.36 -12.39 13.22
CA SER A 156 -3.38 -13.84 12.93
C SER A 156 -2.87 -14.15 11.52
N ILE A 157 -1.79 -13.51 11.10
CA ILE A 157 -1.20 -13.75 9.78
C ILE A 157 0.10 -14.56 9.92
N HIS A 158 0.36 -15.43 8.96
CA HIS A 158 1.61 -16.17 8.91
C HIS A 158 2.79 -15.21 8.69
N PHE A 159 3.92 -15.42 9.37
CA PHE A 159 5.09 -14.54 9.30
C PHE A 159 5.63 -14.32 7.86
N ALA A 160 5.41 -15.27 6.96
CA ALA A 160 5.81 -15.16 5.56
C ALA A 160 4.76 -14.46 4.66
N CYS A 161 3.61 -14.06 5.20
CA CYS A 161 2.55 -13.41 4.41
C CYS A 161 2.74 -11.91 4.23
N GLY A 162 3.64 -11.30 4.99
CA GLY A 162 3.93 -9.88 4.87
C GLY A 162 5.14 -9.46 5.69
N ALA A 163 5.83 -8.45 5.20
CA ALA A 163 6.88 -7.74 5.89
C ALA A 163 6.56 -6.26 5.90
N GLY A 164 7.01 -5.55 6.92
CA GLY A 164 6.82 -4.12 7.09
C GLY A 164 8.11 -3.41 7.41
N THR A 165 8.18 -2.14 7.03
CA THR A 165 9.24 -1.21 7.43
C THR A 165 8.65 0.18 7.60
N TYR A 166 9.42 1.08 8.22
CA TYR A 166 9.10 2.50 8.34
C TYR A 166 10.10 3.32 7.55
N ILE A 167 9.62 4.38 6.92
CA ILE A 167 10.44 5.27 6.08
C ILE A 167 10.28 6.71 6.59
#